data_53e33a1dc0b53020b50e513c11a1f0e3
#
_entry.id   53e33a1dc0b53020b50e513c11a1f0e3
#
_cell.length_a   1.000
_cell.length_b   1.000
_cell.length_c   1.000
_cell.angle_alpha   90.00
_cell.angle_beta   90.00
_cell.angle_gamma   90.00
#
_symmetry.space_group_name_H-M   'P 1'
#
loop_
_entity.id
_entity.type
_entity.pdbx_description
1 polymer ?
#
loop_
_entity_poly.entity_id
_entity_poly.type
_entity_poly.pdbx_seq_one_letter_code
_entity_poly.pdbx_strand_id
1 'polypeptide(L)'
;TCNLSVTSSKGLADALISAFDEDASLKEGVADANINISGCHNGCGQHALGSIGFNGSSRVVDGKAVPCAIMSIGGGAKDGIRQMGRRLGRVAAQKAPDAVKALIAYYKENAPKGQIFSQYLAEIDPKSIKEVIKPFDQISSYADEPEIFIDYGMEAGEEYSPAVGAGECAGGVLNLVTEAFDDSINYINMAEDVFSKGFYSDVYFNAREA
;
A
#
# COMPACT_ATOMS: atom_id res chain seq x y z
N THR A 1 2.11 -10.33 -13.57
CA THR A 1 1.57 -9.02 -13.16
C THR A 1 0.07 -8.97 -13.40
N CYS A 2 -0.66 -8.38 -12.48
CA CYS A 2 -2.10 -8.24 -12.59
C CYS A 2 -2.43 -7.12 -13.60
N ASN A 3 -3.29 -7.39 -14.59
CA ASN A 3 -3.76 -6.37 -15.55
C ASN A 3 -4.57 -5.24 -14.90
N LEU A 4 -4.94 -5.41 -13.62
CA LEU A 4 -5.67 -4.43 -12.81
C LEU A 4 -4.76 -3.68 -11.85
N SER A 5 -3.44 -3.82 -11.98
CA SER A 5 -2.49 -3.09 -11.16
C SER A 5 -2.56 -1.60 -11.47
N VAL A 6 -2.60 -0.78 -10.42
CA VAL A 6 -2.45 0.67 -10.56
C VAL A 6 -1.00 1.00 -10.93
N THR A 7 -0.02 0.29 -10.35
CA THR A 7 1.40 0.39 -10.69
C THR A 7 2.04 -0.99 -10.82
N SER A 8 3.18 -1.07 -11.50
CA SER A 8 3.92 -2.31 -11.72
C SER A 8 4.59 -2.82 -10.45
N SER A 9 3.95 -3.75 -9.75
CA SER A 9 4.55 -4.38 -8.54
C SER A 9 5.82 -5.17 -8.85
N LYS A 10 5.87 -5.83 -10.02
CA LYS A 10 7.06 -6.56 -10.45
C LYS A 10 8.21 -5.61 -10.77
N GLY A 11 7.95 -4.55 -11.54
CA GLY A 11 8.97 -3.57 -11.87
C GLY A 11 9.54 -2.87 -10.64
N LEU A 12 8.69 -2.54 -9.65
CA LEU A 12 9.17 -2.01 -8.38
C LEU A 12 10.02 -3.04 -7.62
N ALA A 13 9.66 -4.33 -7.64
CA ALA A 13 10.47 -5.37 -7.03
C ALA A 13 11.84 -5.49 -7.69
N ASP A 14 11.87 -5.50 -9.03
CA ASP A 14 13.13 -5.56 -9.80
C ASP A 14 14.01 -4.33 -9.51
N ALA A 15 13.44 -3.14 -9.41
CA ALA A 15 14.18 -1.91 -9.07
C ALA A 15 14.77 -1.96 -7.64
N LEU A 16 14.01 -2.50 -6.67
CA LEU A 16 14.52 -2.70 -5.31
C LEU A 16 15.64 -3.73 -5.27
N ILE A 17 15.51 -4.86 -5.97
CA ILE A 17 16.56 -5.87 -6.09
C ILE A 17 17.83 -5.24 -6.66
N SER A 18 17.73 -4.49 -7.75
CA SER A 18 18.86 -3.79 -8.37
C SER A 18 19.53 -2.82 -7.38
N ALA A 19 18.75 -2.04 -6.63
CA ALA A 19 19.27 -1.12 -5.63
C ALA A 19 20.04 -1.83 -4.50
N PHE A 20 19.57 -3.00 -4.06
CA PHE A 20 20.27 -3.83 -3.07
C PHE A 20 21.50 -4.55 -3.63
N ASP A 21 21.52 -4.84 -4.93
CA ASP A 21 22.69 -5.47 -5.58
C ASP A 21 23.79 -4.46 -5.88
N GLU A 22 23.43 -3.22 -6.20
CA GLU A 22 24.36 -2.11 -6.39
C GLU A 22 25.04 -1.66 -5.09
N ASP A 23 24.32 -1.73 -3.97
CA ASP A 23 24.85 -1.34 -2.66
C ASP A 23 24.66 -2.47 -1.62
N ALA A 24 25.67 -3.31 -1.51
CA ALA A 24 25.69 -4.42 -0.56
C ALA A 24 25.54 -3.97 0.91
N SER A 25 25.91 -2.72 1.22
CA SER A 25 25.76 -2.19 2.58
C SER A 25 24.29 -2.10 3.02
N LEU A 26 23.35 -2.00 2.09
CA LEU A 26 21.92 -2.00 2.38
C LEU A 26 21.44 -3.34 2.96
N LYS A 27 22.14 -4.44 2.67
CA LYS A 27 21.81 -5.78 3.18
C LYS A 27 22.26 -5.97 4.63
N GLU A 28 23.17 -5.15 5.10
CA GLU A 28 23.73 -5.26 6.45
C GLU A 28 22.70 -4.84 7.52
N GLY A 29 22.43 -5.75 8.44
CA GLY A 29 21.53 -5.50 9.58
C GLY A 29 20.03 -5.54 9.24
N VAL A 30 19.66 -5.89 8.01
CA VAL A 30 18.25 -5.96 7.56
C VAL A 30 17.85 -7.33 6.99
N ALA A 31 18.66 -8.36 7.25
CA ALA A 31 18.43 -9.72 6.74
C ALA A 31 17.11 -10.36 7.21
N ASP A 32 16.52 -9.85 8.28
CA ASP A 32 15.23 -10.26 8.85
C ASP A 32 14.04 -9.55 8.19
N ALA A 33 14.30 -8.56 7.32
CA ALA A 33 13.25 -7.80 6.66
C ALA A 33 12.65 -8.57 5.48
N ASN A 34 11.36 -8.38 5.29
CA ASN A 34 10.68 -8.75 4.05
C ASN A 34 9.95 -7.54 3.46
N ILE A 35 10.06 -7.37 2.15
CA ILE A 35 9.38 -6.33 1.39
C ILE A 35 8.28 -6.98 0.57
N ASN A 36 7.03 -6.64 0.86
CA ASN A 36 5.86 -7.16 0.18
C ASN A 36 5.25 -6.07 -0.71
N ILE A 37 5.00 -6.40 -1.98
CA ILE A 37 4.55 -5.41 -2.97
C ILE A 37 3.26 -5.88 -3.62
N SER A 38 2.25 -5.03 -3.62
CA SER A 38 1.00 -5.21 -4.36
C SER A 38 0.86 -4.11 -5.41
N GLY A 39 0.36 -4.43 -6.60
CA GLY A 39 0.15 -3.43 -7.66
C GLY A 39 -1.04 -2.49 -7.42
N CYS A 40 -1.89 -2.79 -6.43
CA CYS A 40 -3.04 -1.98 -6.03
C CYS A 40 -3.40 -2.27 -4.55
N HIS A 41 -4.45 -1.62 -4.05
CA HIS A 41 -4.92 -1.76 -2.67
C HIS A 41 -5.52 -3.15 -2.33
N ASN A 42 -5.89 -3.97 -3.33
CA ASN A 42 -6.48 -5.30 -3.10
C ASN A 42 -5.55 -6.29 -2.37
N GLY A 43 -4.28 -5.98 -2.22
CA GLY A 43 -3.39 -6.69 -1.31
C GLY A 43 -2.94 -8.08 -1.75
N CYS A 44 -3.07 -8.45 -3.02
CA CYS A 44 -2.68 -9.78 -3.52
C CYS A 44 -1.22 -10.14 -3.21
N GLY A 45 -0.32 -9.16 -3.16
CA GLY A 45 1.08 -9.31 -2.71
C GLY A 45 1.27 -9.25 -1.20
N GLN A 46 0.17 -9.25 -0.41
CA GLN A 46 0.19 -9.22 1.05
C GLN A 46 1.05 -8.07 1.64
N HIS A 47 1.03 -6.90 0.98
CA HIS A 47 1.85 -5.76 1.37
C HIS A 47 1.69 -5.35 2.84
N ALA A 48 0.49 -5.54 3.40
CA ALA A 48 0.23 -5.21 4.79
C ALA A 48 0.93 -6.15 5.80
N LEU A 49 1.47 -7.28 5.37
CA LEU A 49 2.18 -8.24 6.22
C LEU A 49 3.71 -8.16 6.08
N GLY A 50 4.22 -7.29 5.21
CA GLY A 50 5.65 -7.05 5.08
C GLY A 50 6.22 -6.17 6.18
N SER A 51 7.49 -6.37 6.56
CA SER A 51 8.23 -5.41 7.39
C SER A 51 8.22 -4.03 6.73
N ILE A 52 8.35 -4.02 5.40
CA ILE A 52 8.03 -2.91 4.52
C ILE A 52 6.99 -3.40 3.53
N GLY A 53 5.91 -2.65 3.35
CA GLY A 53 4.86 -2.95 2.40
C GLY A 53 4.67 -1.83 1.40
N PHE A 54 4.44 -2.17 0.13
CA PHE A 54 4.04 -1.22 -0.90
C PHE A 54 2.75 -1.66 -1.58
N ASN A 55 1.84 -0.72 -1.77
CA ASN A 55 0.71 -0.93 -2.68
C ASN A 55 0.59 0.21 -3.69
N GLY A 56 0.34 -0.17 -4.94
CA GLY A 56 0.20 0.76 -6.05
C GLY A 56 -0.91 1.79 -5.83
N SER A 57 -0.60 3.00 -6.25
CA SER A 57 -1.45 4.17 -6.15
C SER A 57 -1.10 5.13 -7.29
N SER A 58 -1.92 6.12 -7.55
CA SER A 58 -1.62 7.18 -8.51
C SER A 58 -1.91 8.55 -7.90
N ARG A 59 -1.35 9.58 -8.52
CA ARG A 59 -1.58 10.99 -8.21
C ARG A 59 -1.59 11.78 -9.51
N VAL A 60 -2.32 12.87 -9.55
CA VAL A 60 -2.29 13.79 -10.69
C VAL A 60 -1.44 15.01 -10.32
N VAL A 61 -0.46 15.34 -11.19
CA VAL A 61 0.39 16.53 -11.12
C VAL A 61 0.40 17.15 -12.51
N ASP A 62 0.11 18.44 -12.62
CA ASP A 62 0.04 19.18 -13.88
C ASP A 62 -0.86 18.52 -14.93
N GLY A 63 -1.98 17.92 -14.49
CA GLY A 63 -2.92 17.23 -15.36
C GLY A 63 -2.49 15.84 -15.85
N LYS A 64 -1.29 15.38 -15.47
CA LYS A 64 -0.77 14.05 -15.82
C LYS A 64 -0.80 13.12 -14.62
N ALA A 65 -1.10 11.85 -14.88
CA ALA A 65 -1.02 10.82 -13.84
C ALA A 65 0.45 10.48 -13.53
N VAL A 66 0.74 10.28 -12.25
CA VAL A 66 2.06 9.86 -11.76
C VAL A 66 1.91 8.54 -11.03
N PRO A 67 2.70 7.51 -11.39
CA PRO A 67 2.72 6.26 -10.66
C PRO A 67 3.32 6.48 -9.27
N CYS A 68 2.60 6.04 -8.24
CA CYS A 68 2.97 6.16 -6.86
C CYS A 68 2.82 4.82 -6.14
N ALA A 69 3.44 4.70 -4.98
CA ALA A 69 3.21 3.60 -4.05
C ALA A 69 2.92 4.14 -2.64
N ILE A 70 1.95 3.54 -1.97
CA ILE A 70 1.73 3.77 -0.55
C ILE A 70 2.65 2.82 0.21
N MET A 71 3.50 3.39 1.05
CA MET A 71 4.45 2.66 1.88
C MET A 71 3.85 2.43 3.27
N SER A 72 3.98 1.21 3.76
CA SER A 72 3.65 0.80 5.13
C SER A 72 4.84 0.11 5.79
N ILE A 73 4.91 0.14 7.11
CA ILE A 73 6.00 -0.46 7.89
C ILE A 73 5.49 -1.26 9.08
N GLY A 74 6.29 -2.22 9.51
CA GLY A 74 6.08 -2.97 10.75
C GLY A 74 5.00 -4.04 10.67
N GLY A 75 4.67 -4.53 9.46
CA GLY A 75 3.92 -5.75 9.29
C GLY A 75 4.79 -6.98 9.59
N GLY A 76 4.15 -8.11 9.82
CA GLY A 76 4.83 -9.38 10.10
C GLY A 76 4.14 -10.21 11.17
N ALA A 77 4.94 -11.01 11.88
CA ALA A 77 4.47 -11.79 13.02
C ALA A 77 5.37 -11.51 14.23
N LYS A 78 4.75 -11.26 15.38
CA LYS A 78 5.42 -11.13 16.67
C LYS A 78 4.76 -12.10 17.65
N ASP A 79 5.54 -12.94 18.28
CA ASP A 79 5.06 -13.95 19.25
C ASP A 79 3.91 -14.85 18.72
N GLY A 80 4.00 -15.20 17.42
CA GLY A 80 2.97 -15.98 16.73
C GLY A 80 1.70 -15.20 16.35
N ILE A 81 1.61 -13.93 16.68
CA ILE A 81 0.49 -13.04 16.35
C ILE A 81 0.85 -12.24 15.10
N ARG A 82 -0.02 -12.30 14.09
CA ARG A 82 0.14 -11.48 12.88
C ARG A 82 -0.19 -10.01 13.17
N GLN A 83 0.71 -9.13 12.72
CA GLN A 83 0.56 -7.69 12.85
C GLN A 83 0.49 -7.07 11.45
N MET A 84 -0.48 -6.19 11.27
CA MET A 84 -0.60 -5.41 10.04
C MET A 84 0.36 -4.23 10.06
N GLY A 85 1.00 -3.97 8.94
CA GLY A 85 1.83 -2.79 8.75
C GLY A 85 1.02 -1.50 8.89
N ARG A 86 1.66 -0.48 9.44
CA ARG A 86 1.07 0.86 9.61
C ARG A 86 1.49 1.74 8.44
N ARG A 87 0.53 2.45 7.87
CA ARG A 87 0.79 3.37 6.76
C ARG A 87 1.78 4.45 7.19
N LEU A 88 2.88 4.56 6.45
CA LEU A 88 3.90 5.57 6.64
C LEU A 88 3.63 6.81 5.76
N GLY A 89 3.41 6.60 4.47
CA GLY A 89 3.12 7.67 3.53
C GLY A 89 3.00 7.18 2.10
N ARG A 90 2.98 8.12 1.16
CA ARG A 90 3.06 7.84 -0.27
C ARG A 90 4.44 8.26 -0.77
N VAL A 91 4.93 7.58 -1.78
CA VAL A 91 6.15 7.91 -2.50
C VAL A 91 5.89 7.80 -4.00
N ALA A 92 6.58 8.57 -4.83
CA ALA A 92 6.60 8.30 -6.27
C ALA A 92 7.21 6.91 -6.52
N ALA A 93 6.64 6.13 -7.43
CA ALA A 93 7.08 4.75 -7.66
C ALA A 93 8.58 4.67 -7.99
N GLN A 94 9.08 5.58 -8.82
CA GLN A 94 10.50 5.67 -9.19
C GLN A 94 11.42 6.08 -8.01
N LYS A 95 10.88 6.76 -6.99
CA LYS A 95 11.62 7.16 -5.78
C LYS A 95 11.51 6.13 -4.64
N ALA A 96 10.76 5.05 -4.81
CA ALA A 96 10.55 4.06 -3.75
C ALA A 96 11.84 3.34 -3.32
N PRO A 97 12.79 2.96 -4.20
CA PRO A 97 14.06 2.40 -3.78
C PRO A 97 14.86 3.34 -2.87
N ASP A 98 14.89 4.63 -3.19
CA ASP A 98 15.61 5.62 -2.38
C ASP A 98 14.92 5.88 -1.03
N ALA A 99 13.57 5.80 -0.99
CA ALA A 99 12.84 5.83 0.26
C ALA A 99 13.19 4.64 1.18
N VAL A 100 13.39 3.44 0.61
CA VAL A 100 13.85 2.27 1.38
C VAL A 100 15.28 2.47 1.88
N LYS A 101 16.19 2.99 1.03
CA LYS A 101 17.58 3.31 1.45
C LYS A 101 17.58 4.31 2.61
N ALA A 102 16.78 5.36 2.53
CA ALA A 102 16.67 6.36 3.59
C ALA A 102 16.11 5.76 4.90
N LEU A 103 15.14 4.85 4.80
CA LEU A 103 14.59 4.14 5.95
C LEU A 103 15.63 3.24 6.63
N ILE A 104 16.43 2.52 5.83
CA ILE A 104 17.53 1.67 6.34
C ILE A 104 18.60 2.53 7.00
N ALA A 105 18.97 3.66 6.40
CA ALA A 105 19.95 4.59 6.98
C ALA A 105 19.44 5.12 8.33
N TYR A 106 18.20 5.54 8.38
CA TYR A 106 17.57 6.01 9.62
C TYR A 106 17.58 4.93 10.73
N TYR A 107 17.28 3.69 10.38
CA TYR A 107 17.36 2.57 11.32
C TYR A 107 18.78 2.40 11.86
N LYS A 108 19.79 2.38 10.99
CA LYS A 108 21.22 2.21 11.40
C LYS A 108 21.69 3.29 12.36
N GLU A 109 21.17 4.50 12.23
CA GLU A 109 21.52 5.64 13.08
C GLU A 109 20.74 5.68 14.40
N ASN A 110 19.51 5.24 14.42
CA ASN A 110 18.58 5.50 15.53
C ASN A 110 18.14 4.25 16.30
N ALA A 111 18.38 3.05 15.78
CA ALA A 111 17.93 1.84 16.44
C ALA A 111 18.75 1.54 17.72
N PRO A 112 18.10 1.07 18.80
CA PRO A 112 18.77 0.54 19.97
C PRO A 112 19.71 -0.62 19.61
N LYS A 113 20.84 -0.74 20.33
CA LYS A 113 21.78 -1.84 20.10
C LYS A 113 21.10 -3.19 20.23
N GLY A 114 21.27 -4.02 19.19
CA GLY A 114 20.74 -5.38 19.14
C GLY A 114 19.28 -5.51 18.72
N GLN A 115 18.57 -4.42 18.47
CA GLN A 115 17.22 -4.49 17.92
C GLN A 115 17.30 -4.77 16.42
N ILE A 116 16.64 -5.83 15.96
CA ILE A 116 16.58 -6.19 14.54
C ILE A 116 15.63 -5.28 13.78
N PHE A 117 15.84 -5.13 12.47
CA PHE A 117 15.15 -4.15 11.63
C PHE A 117 13.64 -4.31 11.61
N SER A 118 13.13 -5.53 11.44
CA SER A 118 11.69 -5.80 11.42
C SER A 118 11.00 -5.42 12.73
N GLN A 119 11.66 -5.72 13.86
CA GLN A 119 11.17 -5.37 15.19
C GLN A 119 11.18 -3.85 15.40
N TYR A 120 12.27 -3.18 15.01
CA TYR A 120 12.34 -1.72 15.06
C TYR A 120 11.20 -1.07 14.30
N LEU A 121 10.93 -1.51 13.07
CA LEU A 121 9.82 -1.00 12.27
C LEU A 121 8.44 -1.33 12.86
N ALA A 122 8.31 -2.43 13.60
CA ALA A 122 7.06 -2.80 14.26
C ALA A 122 6.76 -1.93 15.48
N GLU A 123 7.78 -1.43 16.17
CA GLU A 123 7.66 -0.72 17.44
C GLU A 123 7.70 0.81 17.30
N ILE A 124 8.40 1.32 16.28
CA ILE A 124 8.55 2.78 16.09
C ILE A 124 7.21 3.46 15.77
N ASP A 125 7.00 4.67 16.30
CA ASP A 125 5.87 5.49 15.89
C ASP A 125 6.07 5.96 14.43
N PRO A 126 5.15 5.63 13.49
CA PRO A 126 5.25 6.09 12.12
C PRO A 126 5.37 7.61 11.97
N LYS A 127 4.88 8.39 12.93
CA LYS A 127 4.98 9.85 12.89
C LYS A 127 6.42 10.34 13.01
N SER A 128 7.25 9.68 13.83
CA SER A 128 8.66 10.06 14.03
C SER A 128 9.53 9.80 12.79
N ILE A 129 9.13 8.84 11.95
CA ILE A 129 9.87 8.47 10.74
C ILE A 129 9.28 9.03 9.46
N LYS A 130 8.07 9.59 9.53
CA LYS A 130 7.36 10.13 8.36
C LYS A 130 8.15 11.20 7.60
N GLU A 131 8.89 12.03 8.33
CA GLU A 131 9.72 13.09 7.73
C GLU A 131 10.85 12.51 6.87
N VAL A 132 11.32 11.28 7.16
CA VAL A 132 12.37 10.61 6.39
C VAL A 132 11.89 10.29 4.97
N ILE A 133 10.62 9.91 4.80
CA ILE A 133 10.08 9.54 3.49
C ILE A 133 9.39 10.71 2.76
N LYS A 134 9.11 11.79 3.45
CA LYS A 134 8.41 12.97 2.89
C LYS A 134 9.04 13.55 1.61
N PRO A 135 10.39 13.63 1.46
CA PRO A 135 11.01 14.08 0.22
C PRO A 135 10.62 13.23 -1.00
N PHE A 136 10.33 11.95 -0.81
CA PHE A 136 10.00 11.03 -1.89
C PHE A 136 8.50 11.08 -2.32
N ASP A 137 7.65 11.79 -1.55
CA ASP A 137 6.28 12.18 -1.98
C ASP A 137 6.28 13.52 -2.77
N GLN A 138 7.37 14.24 -2.75
CA GLN A 138 7.50 15.48 -3.52
C GLN A 138 7.74 15.13 -4.99
N ILE A 139 6.84 15.62 -5.84
CA ILE A 139 6.85 15.41 -7.27
C ILE A 139 6.94 16.77 -7.92
N SER A 140 8.01 17.00 -8.68
CA SER A 140 8.22 18.17 -9.48
C SER A 140 7.29 18.18 -10.72
N SER A 141 7.35 19.22 -11.52
CA SER A 141 6.59 19.30 -12.75
C SER A 141 7.08 18.22 -13.76
N TYR A 142 6.23 17.87 -14.73
CA TYR A 142 6.62 16.97 -15.82
C TYR A 142 7.83 17.48 -16.61
N ALA A 143 8.00 18.79 -16.68
CA ALA A 143 9.13 19.41 -17.40
C ALA A 143 10.47 19.21 -16.66
N ASP A 144 10.43 19.10 -15.34
CA ASP A 144 11.63 19.00 -14.50
C ASP A 144 12.07 17.55 -14.29
N GLU A 145 11.10 16.62 -14.07
CA GLU A 145 11.36 15.21 -13.74
C GLU A 145 10.42 14.28 -14.55
N PRO A 146 10.52 14.23 -15.89
CA PRO A 146 9.60 13.44 -16.72
C PRO A 146 9.64 11.94 -16.43
N GLU A 147 10.76 11.41 -15.93
CA GLU A 147 10.94 9.99 -15.60
C GLU A 147 10.04 9.54 -14.44
N ILE A 148 9.65 10.43 -13.56
CA ILE A 148 8.75 10.09 -12.43
C ILE A 148 7.33 9.81 -12.90
N PHE A 149 6.95 10.28 -14.10
CA PHE A 149 5.64 10.09 -14.70
C PHE A 149 5.50 8.78 -15.48
N ILE A 150 6.54 7.95 -15.49
CA ILE A 150 6.57 6.68 -16.20
C ILE A 150 6.58 5.54 -15.18
N ASP A 151 5.71 4.54 -15.35
CA ASP A 151 5.74 3.35 -14.48
C ASP A 151 6.83 2.37 -14.94
N TYR A 152 7.25 1.50 -14.03
CA TYR A 152 8.22 0.46 -14.34
C TYR A 152 7.72 -0.47 -15.45
N GLY A 153 8.56 -0.69 -16.46
CA GLY A 153 8.26 -1.53 -17.61
C GLY A 153 7.56 -0.81 -18.77
N MET A 154 7.32 0.49 -18.66
CA MET A 154 6.88 1.35 -19.75
C MET A 154 8.09 1.86 -20.55
N GLU A 155 7.89 2.13 -21.86
CA GLU A 155 8.90 2.73 -22.70
C GLU A 155 8.97 4.25 -22.51
N ALA A 156 10.13 4.84 -22.81
CA ALA A 156 10.28 6.28 -22.74
C ALA A 156 9.34 6.99 -23.73
N GLY A 157 8.53 7.91 -23.21
CA GLY A 157 7.53 8.64 -23.98
C GLY A 157 6.12 8.05 -23.96
N GLU A 158 5.93 6.88 -23.35
CA GLU A 158 4.59 6.40 -23.07
C GLU A 158 3.94 7.23 -21.95
N GLU A 159 2.65 7.50 -22.10
CA GLU A 159 1.89 8.20 -21.06
C GLU A 159 1.32 7.19 -20.06
N TYR A 160 1.72 7.33 -18.78
CA TYR A 160 1.17 6.52 -17.72
C TYR A 160 -0.30 6.86 -17.49
N SER A 161 -1.13 5.84 -17.57
CA SER A 161 -2.55 5.92 -17.19
C SER A 161 -2.83 4.78 -16.22
N PRO A 162 -3.26 5.05 -14.98
CA PRO A 162 -3.61 4.00 -14.06
C PRO A 162 -4.73 3.16 -14.66
N ALA A 163 -4.54 1.84 -14.71
CA ALA A 163 -5.57 0.94 -15.19
C ALA A 163 -6.78 1.02 -14.25
N VAL A 164 -7.77 1.80 -14.65
CA VAL A 164 -9.12 1.72 -14.12
C VAL A 164 -9.81 0.62 -14.91
N GLY A 165 -9.37 -0.63 -14.67
CA GLY A 165 -9.84 -1.76 -15.44
C GLY A 165 -11.27 -2.13 -15.12
N ALA A 166 -12.05 -2.40 -16.15
CA ALA A 166 -13.26 -3.21 -16.04
C ALA A 166 -12.83 -4.68 -15.79
N GLY A 167 -12.71 -5.08 -14.55
CA GLY A 167 -12.37 -6.43 -14.11
C GLY A 167 -13.03 -6.71 -12.78
N GLU A 168 -13.02 -7.97 -12.34
CA GLU A 168 -13.66 -8.40 -11.09
C GLU A 168 -13.27 -7.52 -9.90
N CYS A 169 -11.98 -7.10 -9.81
CA CYS A 169 -11.51 -6.22 -8.75
C CYS A 169 -11.96 -4.75 -8.93
N ALA A 170 -12.11 -4.27 -10.16
CA ALA A 170 -12.56 -2.90 -10.42
C ALA A 170 -14.08 -2.79 -10.29
N GLY A 171 -14.83 -3.82 -10.69
CA GLY A 171 -16.25 -3.95 -10.44
C GLY A 171 -16.58 -3.87 -8.95
N GLY A 172 -15.82 -4.60 -8.12
CA GLY A 172 -15.97 -4.55 -6.67
C GLY A 172 -15.72 -3.16 -6.06
N VAL A 173 -14.77 -2.40 -6.61
CA VAL A 173 -14.46 -1.05 -6.08
C VAL A 173 -15.49 0.00 -6.52
N LEU A 174 -15.99 -0.09 -7.75
CA LEU A 174 -16.96 0.88 -8.28
C LEU A 174 -18.36 0.71 -7.68
N ASN A 175 -18.72 -0.50 -7.28
CA ASN A 175 -20.03 -0.82 -6.74
C ASN A 175 -20.09 -0.92 -5.21
N LEU A 176 -18.93 -0.95 -4.50
CA LEU A 176 -18.90 -1.14 -3.05
C LEU A 176 -19.81 -0.18 -2.29
N VAL A 177 -19.90 1.08 -2.71
CA VAL A 177 -20.77 2.06 -2.07
C VAL A 177 -22.23 1.76 -2.39
N THR A 178 -22.55 1.46 -3.66
CA THR A 178 -23.92 1.12 -4.08
C THR A 178 -24.36 -0.21 -3.45
N GLU A 179 -23.49 -1.23 -3.47
CA GLU A 179 -23.76 -2.52 -2.84
C GLU A 179 -23.94 -2.39 -1.32
N ALA A 180 -23.11 -1.58 -0.63
CA ALA A 180 -23.28 -1.34 0.79
C ALA A 180 -24.61 -0.65 1.13
N PHE A 181 -25.07 0.28 0.28
CA PHE A 181 -26.38 0.90 0.44
C PHE A 181 -27.52 -0.09 0.16
N ASP A 182 -27.40 -0.91 -0.88
CA ASP A 182 -28.38 -1.93 -1.22
C ASP A 182 -28.48 -3.00 -0.14
N ASP A 183 -27.33 -3.43 0.41
CA ASP A 183 -27.27 -4.36 1.53
C ASP A 183 -27.90 -3.75 2.79
N SER A 184 -27.61 -2.49 3.10
CA SER A 184 -28.21 -1.79 4.24
C SER A 184 -29.74 -1.71 4.10
N ILE A 185 -30.25 -1.40 2.91
CA ILE A 185 -31.69 -1.38 2.62
C ILE A 185 -32.28 -2.78 2.77
N ASN A 186 -31.60 -3.82 2.29
CA ASN A 186 -32.06 -5.20 2.44
C ASN A 186 -32.13 -5.63 3.91
N TYR A 187 -31.12 -5.29 4.72
CA TYR A 187 -31.14 -5.58 6.16
C TYR A 187 -32.26 -4.86 6.89
N ILE A 188 -32.54 -3.60 6.52
CA ILE A 188 -33.67 -2.85 7.08
C ILE A 188 -35.00 -3.54 6.72
N ASN A 189 -35.22 -3.89 5.45
CA ASN A 189 -36.40 -4.60 5.01
C ASN A 189 -36.60 -5.95 5.71
N MET A 190 -35.48 -6.69 5.89
CA MET A 190 -35.49 -7.96 6.66
C MET A 190 -35.85 -7.71 8.13
N ALA A 191 -35.32 -6.66 8.74
CA ALA A 191 -35.66 -6.31 10.12
C ALA A 191 -37.14 -5.98 10.26
N GLU A 192 -37.73 -5.24 9.34
CA GLU A 192 -39.15 -4.92 9.33
C GLU A 192 -40.04 -6.16 9.12
N ASP A 193 -39.65 -7.06 8.23
CA ASP A 193 -40.38 -8.31 7.97
C ASP A 193 -40.39 -9.23 9.20
N VAL A 194 -39.22 -9.47 9.82
CA VAL A 194 -39.13 -10.33 11.02
C VAL A 194 -39.80 -9.67 12.23
N PHE A 195 -39.79 -8.33 12.32
CA PHE A 195 -40.52 -7.59 13.35
C PHE A 195 -42.03 -7.83 13.24
N SER A 196 -42.57 -7.74 12.02
CA SER A 196 -43.98 -7.98 11.75
C SER A 196 -44.42 -9.40 12.10
N LYS A 197 -43.50 -10.35 12.08
CA LYS A 197 -43.70 -11.77 12.41
C LYS A 197 -43.44 -12.11 13.89
N GLY A 198 -42.97 -11.14 14.67
CA GLY A 198 -42.73 -11.31 16.12
C GLY A 198 -41.37 -11.93 16.48
N PHE A 199 -40.43 -12.02 15.53
CA PHE A 199 -39.05 -12.54 15.73
C PHE A 199 -38.10 -11.43 16.19
N TYR A 200 -38.26 -10.94 17.39
CA TYR A 200 -37.56 -9.73 17.91
C TYR A 200 -36.05 -9.88 18.03
N SER A 201 -35.54 -11.08 18.29
CA SER A 201 -34.07 -11.34 18.28
C SER A 201 -33.43 -11.09 16.94
N ASP A 202 -34.13 -11.48 15.87
CA ASP A 202 -33.64 -11.35 14.50
C ASP A 202 -33.74 -9.91 13.99
N VAL A 203 -34.67 -9.12 14.52
CA VAL A 203 -34.75 -7.68 14.31
C VAL A 203 -33.48 -6.99 14.76
N TYR A 204 -33.02 -7.29 15.97
CA TYR A 204 -31.79 -6.68 16.50
C TYR A 204 -30.57 -7.02 15.64
N PHE A 205 -30.45 -8.27 15.21
CA PHE A 205 -29.34 -8.70 14.35
C PHE A 205 -29.34 -7.95 13.02
N ASN A 206 -30.47 -7.97 12.29
CA ASN A 206 -30.56 -7.31 10.99
C ASN A 206 -30.41 -5.78 11.07
N ALA A 207 -30.97 -5.14 12.10
CA ALA A 207 -30.80 -3.70 12.29
C ALA A 207 -29.37 -3.27 12.64
N ARG A 208 -28.56 -4.18 13.20
CA ARG A 208 -27.16 -3.91 13.50
C ARG A 208 -26.27 -4.01 12.24
N GLU A 209 -26.59 -4.93 11.33
CA GLU A 209 -25.82 -5.14 10.10
C GLU A 209 -26.17 -4.10 9.01
N ALA A 210 -27.29 -3.39 9.12
CA ALA A 210 -27.69 -2.29 8.22
C ALA A 210 -26.86 -1.02 8.45
#